data_14b199739d3b01055a24362679c98a35
#
_entry.id   14b199739d3b01055a24362679c98a35
#
_cell.length_a   1.000
_cell.length_b   1.000
_cell.length_c   1.000
_cell.angle_alpha   90.00
_cell.angle_beta   90.00
_cell.angle_gamma   90.00
#
_symmetry.space_group_name_H-M   'P 1'
#
loop_
_entity.id
_entity.type
_entity.pdbx_description
1 polymer ?
#
loop_
_entity_poly.entity_id
_entity_poly.type
_entity_poly.pdbx_seq_one_letter_code
_entity_poly.pdbx_strand_id
1 'polypeptide(L)'
;MANNKSAKKRILISKRNTLQNRFYKSSVRTLTKRFLKDLETYKDSQSNVDREKLQIVLNSIYSLIDKGAKKNVYHKNTVARKKAKLAALLKTA
;
A
#
# COMPACT_ATOMS: atom_id res chain seq x y z
N MET A 1 34.25 -22.15 -8.37
CA MET A 1 33.27 -22.21 -9.42
C MET A 1 32.87 -20.81 -9.86
N ALA A 2 32.89 -20.57 -11.16
CA ALA A 2 32.64 -19.24 -11.73
C ALA A 2 31.23 -18.71 -11.38
N ASN A 3 30.29 -19.60 -11.16
CA ASN A 3 28.90 -19.26 -10.81
C ASN A 3 28.75 -18.62 -9.44
N ASN A 4 29.78 -18.64 -8.60
CA ASN A 4 29.67 -18.18 -7.21
C ASN A 4 29.40 -16.70 -7.08
N LYS A 5 30.06 -15.85 -7.86
CA LYS A 5 29.83 -14.40 -7.82
C LYS A 5 28.44 -14.03 -8.32
N SER A 6 28.01 -14.66 -9.40
CA SER A 6 26.69 -14.46 -9.97
C SER A 6 25.60 -14.98 -9.04
N ALA A 7 25.80 -16.16 -8.46
CA ALA A 7 24.86 -16.75 -7.49
C ALA A 7 24.75 -15.89 -6.23
N LYS A 8 25.86 -15.40 -5.69
CA LYS A 8 25.86 -14.50 -4.52
C LYS A 8 25.12 -13.21 -4.82
N LYS A 9 25.31 -12.63 -5.98
CA LYS A 9 24.61 -11.41 -6.41
C LYS A 9 23.11 -11.66 -6.50
N ARG A 10 22.68 -12.79 -7.05
CA ARG A 10 21.26 -13.16 -7.13
C ARG A 10 20.65 -13.33 -5.75
N ILE A 11 21.35 -13.94 -4.81
CA ILE A 11 20.90 -14.11 -3.44
C ILE A 11 20.69 -12.75 -2.78
N LEU A 12 21.63 -11.82 -2.93
CA LEU A 12 21.52 -10.47 -2.37
C LEU A 12 20.36 -9.70 -2.98
N ILE A 13 20.17 -9.79 -4.29
CA ILE A 13 19.05 -9.16 -4.98
C ILE A 13 17.73 -9.76 -4.51
N SER A 14 17.65 -11.08 -4.36
CA SER A 14 16.45 -11.78 -3.88
C SER A 14 16.09 -11.36 -2.46
N LYS A 15 17.07 -11.27 -1.56
CA LYS A 15 16.85 -10.80 -0.19
C LYS A 15 16.35 -9.36 -0.16
N ARG A 16 16.95 -8.48 -0.95
CA ARG A 16 16.53 -7.08 -1.06
C ARG A 16 15.11 -6.99 -1.56
N ASN A 17 14.75 -7.76 -2.59
CA ASN A 17 13.39 -7.76 -3.14
C ASN A 17 12.38 -8.30 -2.13
N THR A 18 12.72 -9.33 -1.37
CA THR A 18 11.87 -9.87 -0.32
C THR A 18 11.60 -8.84 0.76
N LEU A 19 12.63 -8.14 1.22
CA LEU A 19 12.50 -7.08 2.22
C LEU A 19 11.67 -5.92 1.69
N GLN A 20 11.89 -5.52 0.44
CA GLN A 20 11.14 -4.45 -0.21
C GLN A 20 9.67 -4.82 -0.35
N ASN A 21 9.36 -6.04 -0.80
CA ASN A 21 7.99 -6.52 -0.92
C ASN A 21 7.29 -6.52 0.43
N ARG A 22 7.96 -6.99 1.46
CA ARG A 22 7.46 -7.02 2.83
C ARG A 22 7.16 -5.61 3.33
N PHE A 23 8.08 -4.67 3.09
CA PHE A 23 7.90 -3.28 3.48
C PHE A 23 6.65 -2.66 2.87
N TYR A 24 6.49 -2.75 1.55
CA TYR A 24 5.33 -2.14 0.88
C TYR A 24 4.02 -2.81 1.29
N LYS A 25 3.98 -4.14 1.31
CA LYS A 25 2.76 -4.87 1.68
C LYS A 25 2.37 -4.59 3.13
N SER A 26 3.32 -4.60 4.04
CA SER A 26 3.08 -4.33 5.46
C SER A 26 2.60 -2.89 5.69
N SER A 27 3.24 -1.91 5.05
CA SER A 27 2.88 -0.50 5.17
C SER A 27 1.49 -0.24 4.62
N VAL A 28 1.15 -0.80 3.46
CA VAL A 28 -0.19 -0.67 2.87
C VAL A 28 -1.24 -1.30 3.77
N ARG A 29 -0.95 -2.48 4.32
CA ARG A 29 -1.88 -3.16 5.23
C ARG A 29 -2.15 -2.33 6.49
N THR A 30 -1.10 -1.78 7.09
CA THR A 30 -1.21 -0.97 8.30
C THR A 30 -2.04 0.28 8.05
N LEU A 31 -1.75 1.00 6.96
CA LEU A 31 -2.50 2.21 6.61
C LEU A 31 -3.94 1.89 6.22
N THR A 32 -4.19 0.76 5.57
CA THR A 32 -5.54 0.34 5.22
C THR A 32 -6.38 0.07 6.46
N LYS A 33 -5.80 -0.60 7.46
CA LYS A 33 -6.49 -0.82 8.74
C LYS A 33 -6.82 0.49 9.43
N ARG A 34 -5.88 1.43 9.43
CA ARG A 34 -6.11 2.77 9.99
C ARG A 34 -7.20 3.50 9.23
N PHE A 35 -7.20 3.42 7.90
CA PHE A 35 -8.23 4.02 7.07
C PHE A 35 -9.61 3.48 7.41
N LEU A 36 -9.75 2.16 7.54
CA LEU A 36 -11.03 1.54 7.88
C LEU A 36 -11.53 1.97 9.25
N LYS A 37 -10.63 2.08 10.23
CA LYS A 37 -10.98 2.54 11.58
C LYS A 37 -11.42 4.00 11.56
N ASP A 38 -10.70 4.86 10.88
CA ASP A 38 -11.05 6.27 10.74
C ASP A 38 -12.35 6.46 9.95
N LEU A 39 -12.61 5.57 8.99
CA LEU A 39 -13.86 5.56 8.23
C LEU A 39 -15.07 5.31 9.12
N GLU A 40 -14.97 4.36 10.04
CA GLU A 40 -16.03 4.11 11.02
C GLU A 40 -16.29 5.34 11.89
N THR A 41 -15.24 5.99 12.36
CA THR A 41 -15.34 7.22 13.13
C THR A 41 -16.03 8.32 12.32
N TYR A 42 -15.67 8.46 11.04
CA TYR A 42 -16.29 9.44 10.15
C TYR A 42 -17.79 9.14 9.92
N LYS A 43 -18.15 7.88 9.74
CA LYS A 43 -19.56 7.50 9.55
C LYS A 43 -20.43 7.92 10.73
N ASP A 44 -19.89 7.88 11.93
CA ASP A 44 -20.61 8.29 13.13
C ASP A 44 -20.64 9.81 13.29
N SER A 45 -19.52 10.50 13.07
CA SER A 45 -19.37 11.93 13.33
C SER A 45 -19.82 12.83 12.19
N GLN A 46 -19.64 12.37 10.94
CA GLN A 46 -19.87 13.16 9.71
C GLN A 46 -19.13 14.51 9.72
N SER A 47 -18.02 14.57 10.46
CA SER A 47 -17.21 15.77 10.58
C SER A 47 -16.33 15.99 9.36
N ASN A 48 -16.24 17.24 8.88
CA ASN A 48 -15.34 17.59 7.79
C ASN A 48 -13.88 17.37 8.15
N VAL A 49 -13.52 17.54 9.42
CA VAL A 49 -12.17 17.29 9.91
C VAL A 49 -11.81 15.81 9.77
N ASP A 50 -12.73 14.93 10.14
CA ASP A 50 -12.52 13.48 10.00
C ASP A 50 -12.44 13.07 8.54
N ARG A 51 -13.21 13.69 7.66
CA ARG A 51 -13.14 13.45 6.22
C ARG A 51 -11.78 13.86 5.64
N GLU A 52 -11.24 14.97 6.08
CA GLU A 52 -9.90 15.43 5.67
C GLU A 52 -8.82 14.45 6.12
N LYS A 53 -8.91 13.94 7.36
CA LYS A 53 -7.99 12.93 7.85
C LYS A 53 -8.05 11.66 7.01
N LEU A 54 -9.25 11.21 6.63
CA LEU A 54 -9.44 10.06 5.75
C LEU A 54 -8.78 10.29 4.39
N GLN A 55 -8.95 11.47 3.83
CA GLN A 55 -8.36 11.79 2.53
C GLN A 55 -6.83 11.77 2.59
N ILE A 56 -6.24 12.27 3.67
CA ILE A 56 -4.79 12.24 3.87
C ILE A 56 -4.28 10.81 3.94
N VAL A 57 -4.94 9.95 4.72
CA VAL A 57 -4.57 8.54 4.83
C VAL A 57 -4.72 7.84 3.49
N LEU A 58 -5.80 8.10 2.77
CA LEU A 58 -6.04 7.51 1.45
C LEU A 58 -4.95 7.91 0.45
N ASN A 59 -4.56 9.17 0.44
CA ASN A 59 -3.47 9.67 -0.41
C ASN A 59 -2.14 8.98 -0.09
N SER A 60 -1.87 8.73 1.19
CA SER A 60 -0.67 8.01 1.63
C SER A 60 -0.69 6.57 1.15
N ILE A 61 -1.84 5.90 1.23
CA ILE A 61 -2.01 4.53 0.72
C ILE A 61 -1.77 4.49 -0.79
N TYR A 62 -2.36 5.42 -1.55
CA TYR A 62 -2.18 5.51 -2.98
C TYR A 62 -0.72 5.70 -3.37
N SER A 63 -0.02 6.57 -2.65
CA SER A 63 1.41 6.80 -2.87
C SER A 63 2.23 5.52 -2.69
N LEU A 64 1.98 4.78 -1.63
CA LEU A 64 2.67 3.52 -1.36
C LEU A 64 2.35 2.45 -2.40
N ILE A 65 1.10 2.33 -2.80
CA ILE A 65 0.68 1.35 -3.82
C ILE A 65 1.34 1.67 -5.16
N ASP A 66 1.36 2.95 -5.55
CA ASP A 66 1.99 3.37 -6.80
C ASP A 66 3.50 3.13 -6.80
N LYS A 67 4.17 3.43 -5.69
CA LYS A 67 5.60 3.13 -5.52
C LYS A 67 5.86 1.62 -5.57
N GLY A 68 5.00 0.85 -4.94
CA GLY A 68 5.06 -0.61 -4.99
C GLY A 68 4.89 -1.15 -6.40
N ALA A 69 4.01 -0.55 -7.19
CA ALA A 69 3.82 -0.93 -8.60
C ALA A 69 5.08 -0.65 -9.42
N LYS A 70 5.73 0.50 -9.22
CA LYS A 70 7.00 0.84 -9.88
C LYS A 70 8.11 -0.15 -9.54
N LYS A 71 8.09 -0.69 -8.33
CA LYS A 71 9.08 -1.67 -7.86
C LYS A 71 8.67 -3.11 -8.14
N ASN A 72 7.60 -3.32 -8.89
CA ASN A 72 7.06 -4.64 -9.23
C ASN A 72 6.58 -5.46 -8.03
N VAL A 73 6.27 -4.80 -6.92
CA VAL A 73 5.65 -5.44 -5.75
C VAL A 73 4.20 -5.78 -6.04
N TYR A 74 3.51 -4.88 -6.73
CA TYR A 74 2.12 -5.04 -7.13
C TYR A 74 1.99 -4.99 -8.64
N HIS A 75 1.14 -5.85 -9.20
CA HIS A 75 0.74 -5.76 -10.60
C HIS A 75 -0.22 -4.58 -10.78
N LYS A 76 -0.18 -3.93 -11.96
CA LYS A 76 -1.02 -2.74 -12.23
C LYS A 76 -2.51 -3.00 -12.04
N ASN A 77 -2.99 -4.21 -12.36
CA ASN A 77 -4.40 -4.56 -12.17
C ASN A 77 -4.75 -4.65 -10.68
N THR A 78 -3.84 -5.17 -9.85
CA THR A 78 -4.00 -5.20 -8.40
C THR A 78 -4.07 -3.79 -7.84
N VAL A 79 -3.20 -2.89 -8.32
CA VAL A 79 -3.19 -1.48 -7.93
C VAL A 79 -4.53 -0.82 -8.23
N ALA A 80 -5.04 -1.00 -9.44
CA ALA A 80 -6.33 -0.44 -9.86
C ALA A 80 -7.48 -0.93 -8.97
N ARG A 81 -7.52 -2.23 -8.67
CA ARG A 81 -8.55 -2.82 -7.81
C ARG A 81 -8.48 -2.28 -6.39
N LYS A 82 -7.30 -2.19 -5.81
CA LYS A 82 -7.13 -1.67 -4.44
C LYS A 82 -7.55 -0.21 -4.35
N LYS A 83 -7.14 0.61 -5.29
CA LYS A 83 -7.53 2.02 -5.35
C LYS A 83 -9.04 2.18 -5.51
N ALA A 84 -9.64 1.45 -6.43
CA ALA A 84 -11.08 1.51 -6.69
C ALA A 84 -11.88 1.11 -5.45
N LYS A 85 -11.48 0.06 -4.76
CA LYS A 85 -12.15 -0.42 -3.55
C LYS A 85 -12.11 0.63 -2.43
N LEU A 86 -10.94 1.22 -2.19
CA LEU A 86 -10.78 2.24 -1.15
C LEU A 86 -11.56 3.51 -1.48
N ALA A 87 -11.51 3.96 -2.73
CA ALA A 87 -12.26 5.13 -3.18
C ALA A 87 -13.76 4.93 -3.04
N ALA A 88 -14.26 3.73 -3.38
CA ALA A 88 -15.67 3.40 -3.24
C ALA A 88 -16.13 3.43 -1.78
N LEU A 89 -15.31 2.92 -0.86
CA LEU A 89 -15.61 2.95 0.57
C LEU A 89 -15.75 4.40 1.08
N LEU A 90 -14.89 5.29 0.67
CA LEU A 90 -14.98 6.69 1.08
C LEU A 90 -16.19 7.38 0.44
N LYS A 91 -16.46 7.08 -0.83
CA LYS A 91 -17.57 7.68 -1.55
C LYS A 91 -18.93 7.32 -0.96
N THR A 92 -19.06 6.07 -0.48
CA THR A 92 -20.32 5.59 0.09
C THR A 92 -20.50 5.96 1.57
N ALA A 93 -19.45 6.43 2.20
CA ALA A 93 -19.54 6.90 3.58
C ALA A 93 -20.14 8.31 3.65
#